data_8fe5d941359fbff767c64f773fafd672
#
_entry.id   8fe5d941359fbff767c64f773fafd672
#
_cell.length_a   1.000
_cell.length_b   1.000
_cell.length_c   1.000
_cell.angle_alpha   90.00
_cell.angle_beta   90.00
_cell.angle_gamma   90.00
#
_symmetry.space_group_name_H-M   'P 1'
#
loop_
_entity.id
_entity.type
_entity.pdbx_description
1 polymer ?
#
loop_
_entity_poly.entity_id
_entity_poly.type
_entity_poly.pdbx_seq_one_letter_code
_entity_poly.pdbx_strand_id
1 'polypeptide(L)'
;PNYPGHGLPVTQFIKYDVNDWWACVQEAYQFLKEEGYEVINAAGVSLGGLFTLRLAENVELNRIVVMSAPSEKTEAGIAWRLEKYGKRMNQIMRLSEDESVESLAQIDQYQDEIKVFQGVINDIMSNLHDIKSTARILYGGQDEAAYEESAHYIFNQISSDNKSIQDFPLNQHLMTHGEGRDELEQDIVEFFTQK
;
A
#
# COMPACT_ATOMS: atom_id res chain seq x y z
N PRO A 1 8.66 -3.69 5.99
CA PRO A 1 9.80 -2.83 5.68
C PRO A 1 9.48 -1.35 5.87
N ASN A 2 10.50 -0.52 6.10
CA ASN A 2 10.38 0.92 6.11
C ASN A 2 10.81 1.47 4.75
N TYR A 3 9.91 2.15 4.07
CA TYR A 3 10.21 2.72 2.76
C TYR A 3 11.06 4.00 2.91
N PRO A 4 12.14 4.16 2.14
CA PRO A 4 12.95 5.37 2.20
C PRO A 4 12.12 6.61 1.87
N GLY A 5 12.42 7.70 2.54
CA GLY A 5 11.67 8.96 2.41
C GLY A 5 10.37 9.05 3.21
N HIS A 6 9.71 7.93 3.56
CA HIS A 6 8.48 7.97 4.35
C HIS A 6 8.73 8.49 5.78
N GLY A 7 7.85 9.38 6.24
CA GLY A 7 8.01 10.08 7.53
C GLY A 7 8.97 11.27 7.48
N LEU A 8 9.54 11.59 6.32
CA LEU A 8 10.40 12.75 6.11
C LEU A 8 9.65 13.88 5.38
N PRO A 9 10.18 15.14 5.41
CA PRO A 9 9.63 16.22 4.59
C PRO A 9 9.52 15.84 3.12
N VAL A 10 8.57 16.44 2.40
CA VAL A 10 8.35 16.15 0.98
C VAL A 10 9.63 16.34 0.14
N THR A 11 10.45 17.32 0.47
CA THR A 11 11.75 17.57 -0.17
C THR A 11 12.78 16.45 -0.02
N GLN A 12 12.60 15.58 0.95
CA GLN A 12 13.38 14.36 1.14
C GLN A 12 12.66 13.13 0.57
N PHE A 13 11.34 13.10 0.70
CA PHE A 13 10.49 12.04 0.14
C PHE A 13 10.67 11.90 -1.37
N ILE A 14 10.64 13.01 -2.12
CA ILE A 14 10.77 13.04 -3.59
C ILE A 14 12.17 12.67 -4.12
N LYS A 15 13.11 12.33 -3.26
CA LYS A 15 14.40 11.76 -3.67
C LYS A 15 14.33 10.26 -3.94
N TYR A 16 13.21 9.65 -3.64
CA TYR A 16 12.95 8.22 -3.78
C TYR A 16 11.70 8.01 -4.63
N ASP A 17 11.64 6.89 -5.31
CA ASP A 17 10.52 6.52 -6.14
C ASP A 17 9.90 5.16 -5.75
N VAL A 18 8.92 4.72 -6.50
CA VAL A 18 8.24 3.45 -6.28
C VAL A 18 9.16 2.23 -6.41
N ASN A 19 10.25 2.33 -7.19
CA ASN A 19 11.20 1.25 -7.36
C ASN A 19 12.13 1.11 -6.14
N ASP A 20 12.54 2.24 -5.52
CA ASP A 20 13.28 2.22 -4.26
C ASP A 20 12.46 1.55 -3.15
N TRP A 21 11.15 1.86 -3.08
CA TRP A 21 10.26 1.24 -2.09
C TRP A 21 10.04 -0.24 -2.38
N TRP A 22 9.91 -0.61 -3.65
CA TRP A 22 9.79 -2.01 -4.06
C TRP A 22 11.05 -2.80 -3.71
N ALA A 23 12.24 -2.24 -3.93
CA ALA A 23 13.50 -2.87 -3.54
C ALA A 23 13.53 -3.23 -2.04
N CYS A 24 13.04 -2.34 -1.16
CA CYS A 24 12.93 -2.64 0.28
C CYS A 24 12.01 -3.83 0.59
N VAL A 25 10.95 -4.03 -0.19
CA VAL A 25 10.07 -5.21 -0.02
C VAL A 25 10.79 -6.48 -0.44
N GLN A 26 11.49 -6.44 -1.57
CA GLN A 26 12.28 -7.58 -2.06
C GLN A 26 13.40 -7.95 -1.09
N GLU A 27 14.13 -6.98 -0.57
CA GLU A 27 15.17 -7.18 0.44
C GLU A 27 14.61 -7.80 1.73
N ALA A 28 13.45 -7.31 2.20
CA ALA A 28 12.79 -7.86 3.39
C ALA A 28 12.36 -9.32 3.18
N TYR A 29 11.80 -9.65 2.01
CA TYR A 29 11.46 -11.03 1.66
C TYR A 29 12.71 -11.92 1.60
N GLN A 30 13.74 -11.47 0.90
CA GLN A 30 15.00 -12.20 0.76
C GLN A 30 15.65 -12.45 2.12
N PHE A 31 15.67 -11.45 3.00
CA PHE A 31 16.15 -11.59 4.38
C PHE A 31 15.42 -12.72 5.12
N LEU A 32 14.09 -12.79 5.04
CA LEU A 32 13.32 -13.86 5.69
C LEU A 32 13.69 -15.24 5.12
N LYS A 33 13.91 -15.34 3.80
CA LYS A 33 14.34 -16.60 3.17
C LYS A 33 15.72 -17.03 3.62
N GLU A 34 16.68 -16.10 3.76
CA GLU A 34 18.04 -16.35 4.24
C GLU A 34 18.07 -16.75 5.71
N GLU A 35 17.14 -16.20 6.54
CA GLU A 35 16.95 -16.61 7.94
C GLU A 35 16.27 -17.99 8.07
N GLY A 36 15.87 -18.63 6.96
CA GLY A 36 15.32 -19.99 6.93
C GLY A 36 13.80 -20.07 7.13
N TYR A 37 13.06 -18.95 7.02
CA TYR A 37 11.61 -19.02 7.11
C TYR A 37 11.02 -19.64 5.82
N GLU A 38 10.34 -20.77 5.96
CA GLU A 38 9.69 -21.46 4.85
C GLU A 38 8.28 -20.90 4.59
N VAL A 39 7.55 -20.54 5.65
CA VAL A 39 6.19 -20.00 5.58
C VAL A 39 6.24 -18.48 5.77
N ILE A 40 5.96 -17.75 4.72
CA ILE A 40 5.94 -16.28 4.72
C ILE A 40 4.55 -15.79 4.39
N ASN A 41 4.04 -14.88 5.22
CA ASN A 41 2.80 -14.15 5.02
C ASN A 41 3.12 -12.67 4.74
N ALA A 42 2.24 -11.99 4.02
CA ALA A 42 2.38 -10.56 3.76
C ALA A 42 1.06 -9.81 4.03
N ALA A 43 1.16 -8.63 4.63
CA ALA A 43 0.03 -7.73 4.82
C ALA A 43 0.43 -6.30 4.48
N GLY A 44 -0.47 -5.53 3.86
CA GLY A 44 -0.19 -4.14 3.54
C GLY A 44 -1.43 -3.29 3.35
N VAL A 45 -1.29 -2.01 3.70
CA VAL A 45 -2.32 -0.98 3.53
C VAL A 45 -1.94 -0.07 2.36
N SER A 46 -2.88 0.27 1.49
CA SER A 46 -2.70 1.22 0.39
C SER A 46 -1.51 0.86 -0.51
N LEU A 47 -0.42 1.64 -0.53
CA LEU A 47 0.83 1.31 -1.21
C LEU A 47 1.39 -0.06 -0.74
N GLY A 48 1.34 -0.33 0.57
CA GLY A 48 1.74 -1.63 1.12
C GLY A 48 0.87 -2.77 0.59
N GLY A 49 -0.43 -2.52 0.37
CA GLY A 49 -1.35 -3.46 -0.27
C GLY A 49 -0.96 -3.75 -1.72
N LEU A 50 -0.60 -2.73 -2.50
CA LEU A 50 -0.06 -2.90 -3.86
C LEU A 50 1.21 -3.75 -3.87
N PHE A 51 2.14 -3.49 -2.96
CA PHE A 51 3.35 -4.29 -2.87
C PHE A 51 3.13 -5.70 -2.33
N THR A 52 2.11 -5.92 -1.52
CA THR A 52 1.67 -7.25 -1.12
C THR A 52 1.19 -8.06 -2.34
N LEU A 53 0.39 -7.43 -3.21
CA LEU A 53 -0.03 -8.04 -4.48
C LEU A 53 1.17 -8.33 -5.37
N ARG A 54 2.01 -7.32 -5.63
CA ARG A 54 3.20 -7.48 -6.47
C ARG A 54 4.16 -8.56 -5.96
N LEU A 55 4.29 -8.70 -4.65
CA LEU A 55 5.10 -9.77 -4.06
C LEU A 55 4.46 -11.13 -4.34
N ALA A 56 3.15 -11.28 -4.15
CA ALA A 56 2.42 -12.51 -4.39
C ALA A 56 2.36 -12.93 -5.87
N GLU A 57 2.48 -11.99 -6.81
CA GLU A 57 2.64 -12.26 -8.25
C GLU A 57 4.00 -12.89 -8.58
N ASN A 58 5.03 -12.55 -7.81
CA ASN A 58 6.41 -12.89 -8.14
C ASN A 58 6.99 -14.05 -7.30
N VAL A 59 6.42 -14.31 -6.13
CA VAL A 59 6.91 -15.35 -5.21
C VAL A 59 5.74 -16.07 -4.54
N GLU A 60 6.00 -17.31 -4.10
CA GLU A 60 5.02 -18.07 -3.32
C GLU A 60 4.93 -17.54 -1.89
N LEU A 61 3.75 -17.02 -1.54
CA LEU A 61 3.38 -16.62 -0.18
C LEU A 61 2.28 -17.55 0.34
N ASN A 62 2.34 -17.86 1.64
CA ASN A 62 1.32 -18.71 2.25
C ASN A 62 -0.04 -17.97 2.32
N ARG A 63 -0.06 -16.77 2.93
CA ARG A 63 -1.27 -15.95 3.03
C ARG A 63 -0.95 -14.48 2.79
N ILE A 64 -1.90 -13.78 2.22
CA ILE A 64 -1.81 -12.33 2.00
C ILE A 64 -3.04 -11.60 2.55
N VAL A 65 -2.82 -10.42 3.13
CA VAL A 65 -3.87 -9.47 3.52
C VAL A 65 -3.63 -8.15 2.80
N VAL A 66 -4.57 -7.75 1.96
CA VAL A 66 -4.51 -6.53 1.16
C VAL A 66 -5.58 -5.57 1.67
N MET A 67 -5.18 -4.40 2.13
CA MET A 67 -6.05 -3.43 2.79
C MET A 67 -6.09 -2.12 2.02
N SER A 68 -7.27 -1.65 1.62
CA SER A 68 -7.48 -0.37 0.92
C SER A 68 -6.47 -0.10 -0.19
N ALA A 69 -6.10 -1.14 -0.97
CA ALA A 69 -5.21 -0.99 -2.12
C ALA A 69 -5.98 -0.41 -3.31
N PRO A 70 -5.45 0.60 -4.02
CA PRO A 70 -6.12 1.13 -5.20
C PRO A 70 -5.93 0.20 -6.40
N SER A 71 -6.99 -0.07 -7.16
CA SER A 71 -6.89 -0.76 -8.47
C SER A 71 -6.61 0.21 -9.61
N GLU A 72 -6.86 1.49 -9.41
CA GLU A 72 -6.61 2.54 -10.39
C GLU A 72 -6.23 3.84 -9.68
N LYS A 73 -5.28 4.57 -10.23
CA LYS A 73 -4.96 5.96 -9.86
C LYS A 73 -4.54 6.74 -11.08
N THR A 74 -5.09 7.95 -11.23
CA THR A 74 -4.60 8.92 -12.21
C THR A 74 -3.33 9.61 -11.68
N GLU A 75 -2.51 10.16 -12.58
CA GLU A 75 -1.36 10.99 -12.20
C GLU A 75 -1.78 12.12 -11.26
N ALA A 76 -2.88 12.81 -11.56
CA ALA A 76 -3.43 13.86 -10.71
C ALA A 76 -3.85 13.33 -9.31
N GLY A 77 -4.38 12.12 -9.22
CA GLY A 77 -4.73 11.48 -7.94
C GLY A 77 -3.51 11.14 -7.11
N ILE A 78 -2.42 10.69 -7.74
CA ILE A 78 -1.15 10.42 -7.07
C ILE A 78 -0.52 11.74 -6.59
N ALA A 79 -0.46 12.76 -7.44
CA ALA A 79 0.04 14.08 -7.10
C ALA A 79 -0.73 14.71 -5.92
N TRP A 80 -2.06 14.59 -5.92
CA TRP A 80 -2.90 15.05 -4.81
C TRP A 80 -2.57 14.35 -3.48
N ARG A 81 -2.33 13.04 -3.51
CA ARG A 81 -1.91 12.29 -2.31
C ARG A 81 -0.56 12.75 -1.80
N LEU A 82 0.39 12.99 -2.70
CA LEU A 82 1.72 13.52 -2.36
C LEU A 82 1.63 14.92 -1.77
N GLU A 83 0.77 15.78 -2.31
CA GLU A 83 0.50 17.11 -1.74
C GLU A 83 -0.10 17.02 -0.33
N LYS A 84 -1.06 16.12 -0.11
CA LYS A 84 -1.62 15.84 1.23
C LYS A 84 -0.55 15.39 2.21
N TYR A 85 0.33 14.48 1.79
CA TYR A 85 1.46 14.04 2.59
C TYR A 85 2.38 15.22 2.93
N GLY A 86 2.77 16.03 1.95
CA GLY A 86 3.62 17.20 2.15
C GLY A 86 3.02 18.20 3.13
N LYS A 87 1.74 18.55 2.96
CA LYS A 87 1.01 19.43 3.89
C LYS A 87 1.03 18.88 5.32
N ARG A 88 0.80 17.58 5.49
CA ARG A 88 0.85 16.94 6.80
C ARG A 88 2.23 16.98 7.42
N MET A 89 3.28 16.71 6.65
CA MET A 89 4.66 16.76 7.12
C MET A 89 5.08 18.18 7.49
N ASN A 90 4.70 19.19 6.68
CA ASN A 90 4.97 20.60 6.99
C ASN A 90 4.33 21.04 8.31
N GLN A 91 3.10 20.58 8.60
CA GLN A 91 2.45 20.81 9.90
C GLN A 91 3.19 20.16 11.07
N ILE A 92 3.61 18.90 10.93
CA ILE A 92 4.37 18.17 11.96
C ILE A 92 5.69 18.87 12.25
N MET A 93 6.36 19.35 11.22
CA MET A 93 7.63 20.08 11.32
C MET A 93 7.48 21.54 11.71
N ARG A 94 6.24 22.05 11.77
CA ARG A 94 5.92 23.44 12.12
C ARG A 94 6.61 24.47 11.19
N LEU A 95 6.61 24.18 9.89
CA LEU A 95 7.11 25.12 8.89
C LEU A 95 6.24 26.37 8.85
N SER A 96 6.86 27.53 8.59
CA SER A 96 6.14 28.76 8.26
C SER A 96 5.34 28.61 6.96
N GLU A 97 4.46 29.57 6.68
CA GLU A 97 3.64 29.56 5.46
C GLU A 97 4.53 29.60 4.20
N ASP A 98 5.53 30.48 4.18
CA ASP A 98 6.45 30.63 3.05
C ASP A 98 7.27 29.33 2.83
N GLU A 99 7.85 28.75 3.89
CA GLU A 99 8.57 27.48 3.81
C GLU A 99 7.67 26.33 3.35
N SER A 100 6.40 26.34 3.76
CA SER A 100 5.43 25.32 3.35
C SER A 100 5.12 25.42 1.86
N VAL A 101 4.92 26.64 1.34
CA VAL A 101 4.70 26.88 -0.09
C VAL A 101 5.91 26.43 -0.91
N GLU A 102 7.13 26.82 -0.50
CA GLU A 102 8.38 26.43 -1.18
C GLU A 102 8.58 24.91 -1.17
N SER A 103 8.30 24.26 -0.03
CA SER A 103 8.39 22.80 0.12
C SER A 103 7.44 22.07 -0.83
N LEU A 104 6.18 22.53 -0.93
CA LEU A 104 5.18 21.89 -1.79
C LEU A 104 5.45 22.12 -3.28
N ALA A 105 6.03 23.26 -3.66
CA ALA A 105 6.39 23.54 -5.05
C ALA A 105 7.43 22.53 -5.61
N GLN A 106 8.18 21.84 -4.75
CA GLN A 106 9.11 20.78 -5.18
C GLN A 106 8.38 19.57 -5.79
N ILE A 107 7.10 19.37 -5.48
CA ILE A 107 6.31 18.26 -6.04
C ILE A 107 6.19 18.36 -7.57
N ASP A 108 6.23 19.56 -8.12
CA ASP A 108 6.19 19.78 -9.57
C ASP A 108 7.36 19.11 -10.32
N GLN A 109 8.46 18.84 -9.63
CA GLN A 109 9.63 18.15 -10.20
C GLN A 109 9.50 16.62 -10.17
N TYR A 110 8.43 16.08 -9.54
CA TYR A 110 8.23 14.63 -9.33
C TYR A 110 7.22 14.02 -10.31
N GLN A 111 7.00 14.67 -11.47
CA GLN A 111 5.97 14.25 -12.42
C GLN A 111 6.31 12.93 -13.14
N ASP A 112 7.57 12.70 -13.45
CA ASP A 112 7.99 11.48 -14.14
C ASP A 112 7.90 10.26 -13.20
N GLU A 113 8.22 10.40 -11.92
CA GLU A 113 8.07 9.38 -10.89
C GLU A 113 6.59 9.07 -10.61
N ILE A 114 5.71 10.07 -10.68
CA ILE A 114 4.24 9.88 -10.60
C ILE A 114 3.75 9.00 -11.75
N LYS A 115 4.23 9.23 -12.99
CA LYS A 115 3.91 8.38 -14.15
C LYS A 115 4.43 6.96 -13.98
N VAL A 116 5.67 6.82 -13.49
CA VAL A 116 6.25 5.51 -13.19
C VAL A 116 5.38 4.78 -12.16
N PHE A 117 4.96 5.46 -11.09
CA PHE A 117 4.09 4.86 -10.08
C PHE A 117 2.74 4.44 -10.67
N GLN A 118 2.11 5.28 -11.49
CA GLN A 118 0.87 4.88 -12.18
C GLN A 118 1.09 3.64 -13.05
N GLY A 119 2.22 3.58 -13.78
CA GLY A 119 2.60 2.41 -14.57
C GLY A 119 2.72 1.15 -13.72
N VAL A 120 3.32 1.25 -12.53
CA VAL A 120 3.45 0.12 -11.58
C VAL A 120 2.07 -0.36 -11.10
N ILE A 121 1.13 0.54 -10.81
CA ILE A 121 -0.24 0.14 -10.43
C ILE A 121 -0.89 -0.66 -11.57
N ASN A 122 -0.80 -0.16 -12.80
CA ASN A 122 -1.38 -0.83 -13.98
C ASN A 122 -0.75 -2.21 -14.23
N ASP A 123 0.57 -2.32 -14.03
CA ASP A 123 1.31 -3.58 -14.16
C ASP A 123 0.82 -4.63 -13.14
N ILE A 124 0.74 -4.26 -11.86
CA ILE A 124 0.19 -5.11 -10.80
C ILE A 124 -1.23 -5.55 -11.15
N MET A 125 -2.11 -4.62 -11.53
CA MET A 125 -3.50 -4.96 -11.85
C MET A 125 -3.62 -5.90 -13.06
N SER A 126 -2.69 -5.85 -14.00
CA SER A 126 -2.67 -6.75 -15.17
C SER A 126 -2.23 -8.18 -14.83
N ASN A 127 -1.49 -8.37 -13.73
CA ASN A 127 -0.90 -9.64 -13.33
C ASN A 127 -1.60 -10.29 -12.12
N LEU A 128 -2.70 -9.72 -11.62
CA LEU A 128 -3.44 -10.27 -10.47
C LEU A 128 -3.82 -11.74 -10.62
N HIS A 129 -4.00 -12.21 -11.86
CA HIS A 129 -4.33 -13.61 -12.16
C HIS A 129 -3.20 -14.61 -11.83
N ASP A 130 -1.98 -14.15 -11.58
CA ASP A 130 -0.86 -14.98 -11.14
C ASP A 130 -0.89 -15.26 -9.63
N ILE A 131 -1.69 -14.51 -8.85
CA ILE A 131 -1.80 -14.66 -7.41
C ILE A 131 -2.64 -15.89 -7.05
N LYS A 132 -2.00 -16.87 -6.40
CA LYS A 132 -2.62 -18.11 -5.92
C LYS A 132 -2.61 -18.26 -4.39
N SER A 133 -1.90 -17.38 -3.70
CA SER A 133 -1.84 -17.35 -2.23
C SER A 133 -3.24 -17.25 -1.63
N THR A 134 -3.47 -17.89 -0.48
CA THR A 134 -4.69 -17.65 0.30
C THR A 134 -4.80 -16.17 0.62
N ALA A 135 -5.91 -15.52 0.25
CA ALA A 135 -6.01 -14.08 0.21
C ALA A 135 -7.20 -13.52 0.99
N ARG A 136 -6.94 -12.44 1.74
CA ARG A 136 -7.99 -11.64 2.36
C ARG A 136 -7.88 -10.20 1.86
N ILE A 137 -8.94 -9.71 1.22
CA ILE A 137 -9.02 -8.36 0.66
C ILE A 137 -9.93 -7.55 1.56
N LEU A 138 -9.42 -6.48 2.13
CA LEU A 138 -10.11 -5.67 3.13
C LEU A 138 -10.22 -4.21 2.68
N TYR A 139 -11.32 -3.55 3.06
CA TYR A 139 -11.48 -2.12 2.85
C TYR A 139 -12.20 -1.46 4.04
N GLY A 140 -11.94 -0.17 4.24
CA GLY A 140 -12.57 0.60 5.30
C GLY A 140 -13.92 1.15 4.89
N GLY A 141 -14.96 0.94 5.70
CA GLY A 141 -16.31 1.46 5.44
C GLY A 141 -16.42 2.99 5.50
N GLN A 142 -15.42 3.67 6.06
CA GLN A 142 -15.31 5.13 6.09
C GLN A 142 -14.24 5.68 5.12
N ASP A 143 -13.74 4.84 4.20
CA ASP A 143 -12.80 5.23 3.15
C ASP A 143 -13.56 5.84 1.94
N GLU A 144 -12.83 6.33 0.95
CA GLU A 144 -13.40 6.76 -0.31
C GLU A 144 -13.98 5.54 -1.05
N ALA A 145 -15.19 5.66 -1.65
CA ALA A 145 -15.89 4.57 -2.34
C ALA A 145 -15.01 3.82 -3.39
N ALA A 146 -14.05 4.52 -3.99
CA ALA A 146 -13.10 3.93 -4.93
C ALA A 146 -12.26 2.78 -4.34
N TYR A 147 -12.10 2.71 -3.01
CA TYR A 147 -11.36 1.61 -2.37
C TYR A 147 -12.20 0.36 -2.17
N GLU A 148 -13.51 0.50 -1.94
CA GLU A 148 -14.46 -0.61 -2.01
C GLU A 148 -14.50 -1.20 -3.43
N GLU A 149 -14.65 -0.34 -4.46
CA GLU A 149 -14.62 -0.75 -5.86
C GLU A 149 -13.31 -1.46 -6.22
N SER A 150 -12.16 -0.92 -5.76
CA SER A 150 -10.84 -1.51 -5.94
C SER A 150 -10.72 -2.88 -5.26
N ALA A 151 -11.23 -3.02 -4.03
CA ALA A 151 -11.22 -4.28 -3.31
C ALA A 151 -12.00 -5.37 -4.04
N HIS A 152 -13.21 -5.04 -4.55
CA HIS A 152 -14.00 -5.95 -5.37
C HIS A 152 -13.31 -6.30 -6.70
N TYR A 153 -12.68 -5.33 -7.36
CA TYR A 153 -11.91 -5.58 -8.57
C TYR A 153 -10.78 -6.58 -8.31
N ILE A 154 -9.93 -6.31 -7.31
CA ILE A 154 -8.81 -7.18 -6.94
C ILE A 154 -9.29 -8.58 -6.58
N PHE A 155 -10.32 -8.68 -5.74
CA PHE A 155 -10.92 -9.96 -5.34
C PHE A 155 -11.38 -10.79 -6.53
N ASN A 156 -11.98 -10.17 -7.54
CA ASN A 156 -12.49 -10.88 -8.72
C ASN A 156 -11.37 -11.34 -9.66
N GLN A 157 -10.22 -10.62 -9.72
CA GLN A 157 -9.14 -10.89 -10.66
C GLN A 157 -8.10 -11.88 -10.15
N ILE A 158 -7.88 -12.01 -8.85
CA ILE A 158 -6.92 -12.98 -8.29
C ILE A 158 -7.41 -14.43 -8.50
N SER A 159 -6.49 -15.34 -8.83
CA SER A 159 -6.78 -16.75 -9.11
C SER A 159 -6.73 -17.66 -7.88
N SER A 160 -6.67 -17.09 -6.67
CA SER A 160 -6.70 -17.88 -5.43
C SER A 160 -8.02 -18.65 -5.28
N ASP A 161 -7.92 -19.94 -5.01
CA ASP A 161 -9.08 -20.80 -4.67
C ASP A 161 -9.63 -20.52 -3.26
N ASN A 162 -8.80 -19.95 -2.38
CA ASN A 162 -9.16 -19.61 -1.01
C ASN A 162 -8.99 -18.11 -0.79
N LYS A 163 -10.04 -17.36 -1.07
CA LYS A 163 -10.05 -15.89 -0.96
C LYS A 163 -11.34 -15.39 -0.31
N SER A 164 -11.21 -14.29 0.43
CA SER A 164 -12.33 -13.57 1.04
C SER A 164 -12.21 -12.07 0.84
N ILE A 165 -13.33 -11.38 0.88
CA ILE A 165 -13.44 -9.93 0.89
C ILE A 165 -14.30 -9.51 2.08
N GLN A 166 -13.90 -8.44 2.79
CA GLN A 166 -14.62 -7.96 3.96
C GLN A 166 -14.44 -6.45 4.13
N ASP A 167 -15.53 -5.77 4.50
CA ASP A 167 -15.52 -4.40 4.96
C ASP A 167 -15.23 -4.32 6.47
N PHE A 168 -14.62 -3.20 6.87
CA PHE A 168 -14.44 -2.80 8.26
C PHE A 168 -15.13 -1.46 8.47
N PRO A 169 -16.38 -1.44 8.97
CA PRO A 169 -17.24 -0.25 8.95
C PRO A 169 -16.70 0.96 9.72
N LEU A 170 -15.84 0.73 10.72
CA LEU A 170 -15.26 1.79 11.55
C LEU A 170 -13.90 2.28 11.06
N ASN A 171 -13.34 1.63 10.02
CA ASN A 171 -12.00 1.95 9.53
C ASN A 171 -12.06 2.95 8.37
N GLN A 172 -11.10 3.88 8.40
CA GLN A 172 -10.78 4.81 7.32
C GLN A 172 -9.67 4.23 6.43
N HIS A 173 -9.16 5.02 5.48
CA HIS A 173 -8.08 4.61 4.55
C HIS A 173 -6.86 3.97 5.24
N LEU A 174 -6.34 4.59 6.29
CA LEU A 174 -5.28 3.99 7.11
C LEU A 174 -5.90 3.03 8.12
N MET A 175 -6.31 1.86 7.65
CA MET A 175 -7.10 0.88 8.40
C MET A 175 -6.47 0.46 9.73
N THR A 176 -5.15 0.53 9.86
CA THR A 176 -4.40 0.24 11.10
C THR A 176 -4.45 1.36 12.13
N HIS A 177 -5.26 2.41 11.89
CA HIS A 177 -5.47 3.54 12.79
C HIS A 177 -6.96 3.74 13.07
N GLY A 178 -7.26 4.39 14.20
CA GLY A 178 -8.63 4.74 14.56
C GLY A 178 -9.39 3.65 15.30
N GLU A 179 -10.71 3.80 15.34
CA GLU A 179 -11.60 3.05 16.23
C GLU A 179 -11.67 1.55 15.87
N GLY A 180 -11.66 1.22 14.57
CA GLY A 180 -11.74 -0.17 14.10
C GLY A 180 -10.41 -0.94 14.12
N ARG A 181 -9.32 -0.36 14.61
CA ARG A 181 -7.98 -0.96 14.55
C ARG A 181 -7.88 -2.30 15.25
N ASP A 182 -8.39 -2.41 16.45
CA ASP A 182 -8.20 -3.60 17.30
C ASP A 182 -8.93 -4.82 16.71
N GLU A 183 -10.11 -4.62 16.14
CA GLU A 183 -10.87 -5.67 15.43
C GLU A 183 -10.12 -6.13 14.17
N LEU A 184 -9.59 -5.19 13.39
CA LEU A 184 -8.78 -5.49 12.21
C LEU A 184 -7.51 -6.26 12.56
N GLU A 185 -6.77 -5.84 13.59
CA GLU A 185 -5.56 -6.51 14.03
C GLU A 185 -5.84 -7.94 14.48
N GLN A 186 -6.93 -8.15 15.22
CA GLN A 186 -7.36 -9.50 15.63
C GLN A 186 -7.69 -10.36 14.42
N ASP A 187 -8.44 -9.86 13.46
CA ASP A 187 -8.80 -10.57 12.23
C ASP A 187 -7.56 -11.02 11.44
N ILE A 188 -6.57 -10.12 11.28
CA ILE A 188 -5.32 -10.42 10.58
C ILE A 188 -4.54 -11.52 11.31
N VAL A 189 -4.41 -11.41 12.64
CA VAL A 189 -3.69 -12.41 13.45
C VAL A 189 -4.38 -13.78 13.35
N GLU A 190 -5.71 -13.83 13.50
CA GLU A 190 -6.47 -15.05 13.34
C GLU A 190 -6.29 -15.67 11.95
N PHE A 191 -6.35 -14.86 10.90
CA PHE A 191 -6.14 -15.32 9.53
C PHE A 191 -4.74 -15.89 9.30
N PHE A 192 -3.70 -15.26 9.81
CA PHE A 192 -2.33 -15.74 9.64
C PHE A 192 -1.97 -16.95 10.50
N THR A 193 -2.73 -17.22 11.57
CA THR A 193 -2.48 -18.34 12.50
C THR A 193 -3.39 -19.55 12.27
N GLN A 194 -4.35 -19.46 11.34
CA GLN A 194 -5.17 -20.63 10.96
C GLN A 194 -4.29 -21.77 10.46
N LYS A 195 -4.59 -22.99 10.92
CA LYS A 195 -3.91 -24.22 10.49
C LYS A 195 -4.48 -24.77 9.18
#